data_c4aebab13993c1dc0f45f8d4e10f55d0
#
_entry.id   c4aebab13993c1dc0f45f8d4e10f55d0
#
_cell.length_a   1.000
_cell.length_b   1.000
_cell.length_c   1.000
_cell.angle_alpha   90.00
_cell.angle_beta   90.00
_cell.angle_gamma   90.00
#
_symmetry.space_group_name_H-M   'P 1'
#
loop_
_entity.id
_entity.type
_entity.pdbx_description
1 polymer ?
#
loop_
_entity_poly.entity_id
_entity_poly.type
_entity_poly.pdbx_seq_one_letter_code
_entity_poly.pdbx_strand_id
1 'polypeptide(L)'
;LLLSAETVGNSFLKIKETLAASGKEQEEKGTIAIATVFGDIHDIGKNIVKAMLENYGYKVIDLGKNVPAETVVKTVIENKIRLVGLSALMTTTVANMEETINQLHKALKENNLECKIVVGGAVLTPDYAKKIGADFYAKDAMETVSAAKEVFGK
;
A
#
# COMPACT_ATOMS: atom_id res chain seq x y z
N LEU A 1 8.96 -4.14 32.59
CA LEU A 1 8.58 -3.24 31.51
C LEU A 1 8.85 -3.84 30.16
N LEU A 2 10.03 -4.40 29.97
CA LEU A 2 10.33 -5.12 28.72
C LEU A 2 9.40 -6.31 28.55
N LEU A 3 9.13 -6.99 29.64
CA LEU A 3 8.17 -8.09 29.63
C LEU A 3 6.79 -7.66 29.22
N SER A 4 6.37 -6.47 29.66
CA SER A 4 5.06 -5.94 29.28
C SER A 4 4.96 -5.68 27.79
N ALA A 5 6.01 -5.13 27.19
CA ALA A 5 6.04 -4.87 25.76
C ALA A 5 5.99 -6.15 24.95
N GLU A 6 6.77 -7.14 25.37
CA GLU A 6 6.77 -8.46 24.72
C GLU A 6 5.42 -9.15 24.89
N THR A 7 4.85 -9.05 26.08
CA THR A 7 3.55 -9.64 26.35
C THR A 7 2.47 -9.03 25.47
N VAL A 8 2.48 -7.72 25.28
CA VAL A 8 1.52 -7.06 24.40
C VAL A 8 1.70 -7.53 22.95
N GLY A 9 2.95 -7.61 22.47
CA GLY A 9 3.22 -8.08 21.13
C GLY A 9 2.79 -9.53 20.94
N ASN A 10 3.09 -10.37 21.90
CA ASN A 10 2.72 -11.78 21.84
C ASN A 10 1.20 -11.95 21.92
N SER A 11 0.53 -11.16 22.74
CA SER A 11 -0.93 -11.21 22.84
C SER A 11 -1.58 -10.81 21.53
N PHE A 12 -1.06 -9.83 20.87
CA PHE A 12 -1.57 -9.38 19.58
C PHE A 12 -1.43 -10.49 18.52
N LEU A 13 -0.26 -11.10 18.43
CA LEU A 13 -0.02 -12.20 17.52
C LEU A 13 -0.91 -13.39 17.84
N LYS A 14 -1.07 -13.70 19.11
CA LYS A 14 -1.90 -14.80 19.54
C LYS A 14 -3.38 -14.59 19.21
N ILE A 15 -3.86 -13.39 19.38
CA ILE A 15 -5.21 -13.03 18.97
C ILE A 15 -5.39 -13.19 17.48
N LYS A 16 -4.42 -12.74 16.70
CA LYS A 16 -4.46 -12.85 15.26
C LYS A 16 -4.49 -14.32 14.82
N GLU A 17 -3.66 -15.16 15.43
CA GLU A 17 -3.65 -16.58 15.15
C GLU A 17 -4.97 -17.26 15.55
N THR A 18 -5.49 -16.90 16.69
CA THR A 18 -6.78 -17.45 17.16
C THR A 18 -7.90 -17.08 16.23
N LEU A 19 -7.92 -15.84 15.76
CA LEU A 19 -8.90 -15.39 14.80
C LEU A 19 -8.78 -16.17 13.49
N ALA A 20 -7.56 -16.34 13.00
CA ALA A 20 -7.32 -17.13 11.79
C ALA A 20 -7.78 -18.57 11.97
N ALA A 21 -7.52 -19.14 13.13
CA ALA A 21 -7.91 -20.52 13.43
C ALA A 21 -9.41 -20.72 13.54
N SER A 22 -10.13 -19.66 13.92
CA SER A 22 -11.59 -19.75 14.05
C SER A 22 -12.32 -19.73 12.71
N GLY A 23 -11.61 -19.37 11.65
CA GLY A 23 -12.18 -19.34 10.31
C GLY A 23 -12.99 -18.13 9.98
N LYS A 24 -13.30 -17.27 10.94
CA LYS A 24 -14.10 -16.11 10.68
C LYS A 24 -13.35 -15.02 10.01
N GLU A 25 -12.13 -14.97 10.33
CA GLU A 25 -11.34 -13.91 9.96
C GLU A 25 -10.51 -14.18 8.84
N GLN A 26 -10.66 -15.29 8.34
CA GLN A 26 -10.15 -15.53 7.06
C GLN A 26 -10.76 -14.61 6.09
N GLU A 27 -11.66 -13.79 6.57
CA GLU A 27 -12.00 -12.62 5.85
C GLU A 27 -10.87 -11.64 5.97
N GLU A 28 -9.79 -11.88 5.28
CA GLU A 28 -8.83 -10.83 5.05
C GLU A 28 -9.58 -9.75 4.29
N LYS A 29 -9.51 -8.53 4.79
CA LYS A 29 -10.18 -7.41 4.15
C LYS A 29 -9.66 -7.18 2.73
N GLY A 30 -8.44 -7.57 2.46
CA GLY A 30 -7.83 -7.46 1.15
C GLY A 30 -6.32 -7.38 1.26
N THR A 31 -5.65 -7.58 0.14
CA THR A 31 -4.20 -7.48 0.05
C THR A 31 -3.81 -6.21 -0.69
N ILE A 32 -2.92 -5.44 -0.11
CA ILE A 32 -2.46 -4.15 -0.62
C ILE A 32 -0.96 -4.21 -0.80
N ALA A 33 -0.46 -3.78 -1.95
CA ALA A 33 0.98 -3.66 -2.16
C ALA A 33 1.38 -2.20 -1.95
N ILE A 34 2.51 -1.97 -1.31
CA ILE A 34 3.03 -0.61 -1.12
C ILE A 34 4.50 -0.55 -1.46
N ALA A 35 4.94 0.58 -1.97
CA ALA A 35 6.31 0.78 -2.37
C ALA A 35 6.69 2.26 -2.32
N THR A 36 7.96 2.53 -2.01
CA THR A 36 8.56 3.84 -2.25
C THR A 36 9.18 3.78 -3.64
N VAL A 37 8.85 4.73 -4.49
CA VAL A 37 9.18 4.66 -5.91
C VAL A 37 10.68 4.67 -6.18
N PHE A 38 11.05 4.23 -7.38
CA PHE A 38 12.44 4.16 -7.80
C PHE A 38 13.14 5.50 -7.62
N GLY A 39 14.33 5.45 -7.07
CA GLY A 39 15.13 6.64 -6.79
C GLY A 39 14.86 7.28 -5.44
N ASP A 40 13.83 6.84 -4.75
CA ASP A 40 13.45 7.41 -3.44
C ASP A 40 13.71 6.40 -2.34
N ILE A 41 14.39 6.86 -1.28
CA ILE A 41 14.72 6.00 -0.14
C ILE A 41 13.96 6.39 1.12
N HIS A 42 13.03 7.34 1.03
CA HIS A 42 12.28 7.83 2.18
C HIS A 42 11.08 6.93 2.43
N ASP A 43 11.20 6.01 3.37
CA ASP A 43 10.15 5.01 3.60
C ASP A 43 9.48 5.09 4.97
N ILE A 44 9.75 6.13 5.74
CA ILE A 44 9.12 6.29 7.05
C ILE A 44 7.60 6.38 6.91
N GLY A 45 7.13 7.23 6.00
CA GLY A 45 5.70 7.37 5.76
C GLY A 45 5.07 6.08 5.27
N LYS A 46 5.75 5.37 4.38
CA LYS A 46 5.30 4.09 3.87
C LYS A 46 5.16 3.07 5.02
N ASN A 47 6.12 3.03 5.91
CA ASN A 47 6.10 2.10 7.02
C ASN A 47 4.96 2.40 8.00
N ILE A 48 4.63 3.68 8.19
CA ILE A 48 3.48 4.07 9.00
C ILE A 48 2.19 3.61 8.33
N VAL A 49 2.09 3.78 7.03
CA VAL A 49 0.93 3.31 6.24
C VAL A 49 0.78 1.79 6.39
N LYS A 50 1.89 1.06 6.26
CA LYS A 50 1.87 -0.39 6.42
C LYS A 50 1.31 -0.78 7.78
N ALA A 51 1.84 -0.18 8.85
CA ALA A 51 1.39 -0.49 10.20
C ALA A 51 -0.11 -0.20 10.38
N MET A 52 -0.57 0.93 9.86
CA MET A 52 -1.97 1.29 9.94
C MET A 52 -2.87 0.32 9.19
N LEU A 53 -2.51 -0.01 7.96
CA LEU A 53 -3.30 -0.95 7.17
C LEU A 53 -3.38 -2.32 7.82
N GLU A 54 -2.25 -2.82 8.33
CA GLU A 54 -2.22 -4.11 9.02
C GLU A 54 -3.08 -4.07 10.29
N ASN A 55 -3.05 -2.95 10.98
CA ASN A 55 -3.86 -2.78 12.18
C ASN A 55 -5.36 -2.82 11.88
N TYR A 56 -5.76 -2.39 10.69
CA TYR A 56 -7.16 -2.44 10.26
C TYR A 56 -7.55 -3.76 9.58
N GLY A 57 -6.64 -4.72 9.55
CA GLY A 57 -6.94 -6.06 9.06
C GLY A 57 -6.61 -6.34 7.61
N TYR A 58 -5.90 -5.43 6.94
CA TYR A 58 -5.46 -5.66 5.57
C TYR A 58 -4.12 -6.38 5.57
N LYS A 59 -3.91 -7.21 4.56
CA LYS A 59 -2.60 -7.82 4.35
C LYS A 59 -1.78 -6.88 3.47
N VAL A 60 -0.55 -6.59 3.87
CA VAL A 60 0.30 -5.65 3.16
C VAL A 60 1.55 -6.34 2.63
N ILE A 61 1.76 -6.20 1.32
CA ILE A 61 3.00 -6.62 0.68
C ILE A 61 3.85 -5.36 0.55
N ASP A 62 4.90 -5.27 1.37
CA ASP A 62 5.80 -4.12 1.38
C ASP A 62 6.97 -4.41 0.46
N LEU A 63 7.02 -3.73 -0.66
CA LEU A 63 8.10 -3.90 -1.65
C LEU A 63 9.38 -3.17 -1.26
N GLY A 64 9.29 -2.28 -0.27
CA GLY A 64 10.45 -1.55 0.21
C GLY A 64 10.58 -0.18 -0.41
N LYS A 65 11.81 0.26 -0.53
CA LYS A 65 12.15 1.59 -1.06
C LYS A 65 13.00 1.42 -2.33
N ASN A 66 13.07 2.48 -3.11
CA ASN A 66 13.82 2.47 -4.36
C ASN A 66 13.35 1.34 -5.28
N VAL A 67 12.03 1.19 -5.42
CA VAL A 67 11.42 0.06 -6.11
C VAL A 67 11.19 0.39 -7.58
N PRO A 68 11.81 -0.38 -8.50
CA PRO A 68 11.57 -0.16 -9.93
C PRO A 68 10.11 -0.38 -10.32
N ALA A 69 9.68 0.34 -11.34
CA ALA A 69 8.29 0.22 -11.83
C ALA A 69 7.94 -1.22 -12.20
N GLU A 70 8.87 -1.94 -12.81
CA GLU A 70 8.65 -3.33 -13.22
C GLU A 70 8.34 -4.23 -12.03
N THR A 71 9.00 -3.99 -10.90
CA THR A 71 8.77 -4.77 -9.68
C THR A 71 7.37 -4.53 -9.14
N VAL A 72 6.92 -3.27 -9.14
CA VAL A 72 5.58 -2.92 -8.70
C VAL A 72 4.54 -3.59 -9.61
N VAL A 73 4.72 -3.46 -10.91
CA VAL A 73 3.81 -4.03 -11.90
C VAL A 73 3.72 -5.55 -11.75
N LYS A 74 4.87 -6.21 -11.66
CA LYS A 74 4.93 -7.66 -11.51
C LYS A 74 4.19 -8.12 -10.26
N THR A 75 4.41 -7.45 -9.14
CA THR A 75 3.75 -7.80 -7.88
C THR A 75 2.24 -7.66 -7.99
N VAL A 76 1.79 -6.57 -8.59
CA VAL A 76 0.35 -6.30 -8.75
C VAL A 76 -0.29 -7.38 -9.62
N ILE A 77 0.33 -7.70 -10.74
CA ILE A 77 -0.24 -8.68 -11.68
C ILE A 77 -0.21 -10.09 -11.10
N GLU A 78 0.93 -10.52 -10.55
CA GLU A 78 1.07 -11.88 -10.01
C GLU A 78 0.15 -12.16 -8.83
N ASN A 79 -0.07 -11.15 -7.98
CA ASN A 79 -0.89 -11.31 -6.79
C ASN A 79 -2.31 -10.79 -6.95
N LYS A 80 -2.64 -10.31 -8.14
CA LYS A 80 -3.97 -9.74 -8.44
C LYS A 80 -4.35 -8.67 -7.41
N ILE A 81 -3.42 -7.78 -7.15
CA ILE A 81 -3.59 -6.72 -6.15
C ILE A 81 -4.67 -5.75 -6.60
N ARG A 82 -5.57 -5.37 -5.72
CA ARG A 82 -6.65 -4.44 -6.04
C ARG A 82 -6.38 -3.01 -5.60
N LEU A 83 -5.41 -2.81 -4.72
CA LEU A 83 -4.98 -1.49 -4.30
C LEU A 83 -3.48 -1.48 -4.13
N VAL A 84 -2.81 -0.54 -4.78
CA VAL A 84 -1.37 -0.36 -4.63
C VAL A 84 -1.10 1.06 -4.15
N GLY A 85 -0.22 1.19 -3.15
CA GLY A 85 0.18 2.47 -2.62
C GLY A 85 1.60 2.82 -3.03
N LEU A 86 1.78 4.01 -3.53
CA LEU A 86 3.10 4.51 -3.95
C LEU A 86 3.43 5.76 -3.17
N SER A 87 4.67 5.88 -2.73
CA SER A 87 5.13 7.07 -2.03
C SER A 87 6.38 7.66 -2.68
N ALA A 88 6.44 8.99 -2.67
CA ALA A 88 7.61 9.73 -3.14
C ALA A 88 7.72 10.98 -2.28
N LEU A 89 8.93 11.31 -1.85
CA LEU A 89 9.14 12.47 -1.00
C LEU A 89 9.89 13.59 -1.69
N MET A 90 10.47 13.31 -2.86
CA MET A 90 11.25 14.29 -3.61
C MET A 90 10.59 14.62 -4.94
N THR A 91 10.73 15.88 -5.36
CA THR A 91 10.20 16.30 -6.66
C THR A 91 10.86 15.53 -7.81
N THR A 92 12.12 15.14 -7.63
CA THR A 92 12.85 14.38 -8.65
C THR A 92 12.32 12.95 -8.82
N THR A 93 11.70 12.39 -7.78
CA THR A 93 11.22 11.01 -7.85
C THR A 93 9.73 10.90 -8.20
N VAL A 94 9.02 12.02 -8.22
CA VAL A 94 7.62 12.03 -8.63
C VAL A 94 7.46 11.60 -10.09
N ALA A 95 8.42 11.91 -10.93
CA ALA A 95 8.42 11.45 -12.32
C ALA A 95 8.46 9.92 -12.40
N ASN A 96 9.19 9.29 -11.49
CA ASN A 96 9.25 7.83 -11.41
C ASN A 96 7.92 7.24 -10.91
N MET A 97 7.22 7.98 -10.07
CA MET A 97 5.88 7.60 -9.64
C MET A 97 4.92 7.61 -10.83
N GLU A 98 4.97 8.65 -11.64
CA GLU A 98 4.15 8.75 -12.84
C GLU A 98 4.44 7.60 -13.80
N GLU A 99 5.71 7.30 -14.02
CA GLU A 99 6.12 6.19 -14.88
C GLU A 99 5.57 4.86 -14.36
N THR A 100 5.66 4.65 -13.05
CA THR A 100 5.13 3.44 -12.41
C THR A 100 3.63 3.33 -12.65
N ILE A 101 2.90 4.43 -12.49
CA ILE A 101 1.46 4.46 -12.71
C ILE A 101 1.11 4.14 -14.17
N ASN A 102 1.87 4.72 -15.10
CA ASN A 102 1.64 4.48 -16.53
C ASN A 102 1.85 3.02 -16.89
N GLN A 103 2.92 2.41 -16.35
CA GLN A 103 3.18 0.99 -16.58
C GLN A 103 2.12 0.12 -15.93
N LEU A 104 1.64 0.50 -14.75
CA LEU A 104 0.55 -0.21 -14.09
C LEU A 104 -0.72 -0.19 -14.93
N HIS A 105 -1.13 0.99 -15.42
CA HIS A 105 -2.32 1.10 -16.24
C HIS A 105 -2.23 0.23 -17.49
N LYS A 106 -1.07 0.23 -18.13
CA LYS A 106 -0.85 -0.58 -19.33
C LYS A 106 -0.95 -2.06 -19.03
N ALA A 107 -0.27 -2.52 -17.97
CA ALA A 107 -0.24 -3.93 -17.61
C ALA A 107 -1.62 -4.42 -17.14
N LEU A 108 -2.34 -3.59 -16.40
CA LEU A 108 -3.68 -3.94 -15.93
C LEU A 108 -4.63 -4.12 -17.11
N LYS A 109 -4.53 -3.25 -18.09
CA LYS A 109 -5.34 -3.34 -19.28
C LYS A 109 -5.02 -4.60 -20.08
N GLU A 110 -3.73 -4.88 -20.25
CA GLU A 110 -3.28 -6.07 -20.99
C GLU A 110 -3.69 -7.37 -20.31
N ASN A 111 -3.77 -7.39 -19.00
CA ASN A 111 -4.12 -8.57 -18.22
C ASN A 111 -5.59 -8.61 -17.80
N ASN A 112 -6.36 -7.61 -18.21
CA ASN A 112 -7.79 -7.50 -17.86
C ASN A 112 -8.01 -7.56 -16.35
N LEU A 113 -7.20 -6.81 -15.61
CA LEU A 113 -7.28 -6.70 -14.15
C LEU A 113 -7.61 -5.28 -13.73
N GLU A 114 -8.20 -5.15 -12.55
CA GLU A 114 -8.48 -3.85 -11.97
C GLU A 114 -7.66 -3.65 -10.69
N CYS A 115 -7.02 -2.49 -10.60
CA CYS A 115 -6.28 -2.10 -9.41
C CYS A 115 -6.38 -0.59 -9.26
N LYS A 116 -6.70 -0.15 -8.07
CA LYS A 116 -6.70 1.28 -7.77
C LYS A 116 -5.34 1.69 -7.22
N ILE A 117 -4.97 2.93 -7.44
CA ILE A 117 -3.66 3.44 -7.07
C ILE A 117 -3.83 4.61 -6.11
N VAL A 118 -3.23 4.48 -4.92
CA VAL A 118 -3.18 5.58 -3.96
C VAL A 118 -1.75 6.09 -3.87
N VAL A 119 -1.59 7.40 -3.90
CA VAL A 119 -0.27 8.02 -3.82
C VAL A 119 -0.19 8.93 -2.62
N GLY A 120 1.00 9.05 -2.05
CA GLY A 120 1.26 9.92 -0.93
C GLY A 120 2.67 10.42 -0.93
N GLY A 121 2.92 11.50 -0.19
CA GLY A 121 4.23 12.11 -0.08
C GLY A 121 4.12 13.62 0.07
N ALA A 122 5.07 14.22 0.77
CA ALA A 122 5.02 15.63 1.12
C ALA A 122 5.03 16.57 -0.10
N VAL A 123 5.58 16.10 -1.23
CA VAL A 123 5.67 16.93 -2.45
C VAL A 123 4.44 16.81 -3.33
N LEU A 124 3.51 15.92 -2.99
CA LEU A 124 2.33 15.70 -3.81
C LEU A 124 1.17 16.59 -3.38
N THR A 125 0.28 16.86 -4.32
CA THR A 125 -0.97 17.54 -4.10
C THR A 125 -2.09 16.69 -4.70
N PRO A 126 -3.35 16.88 -4.27
CA PRO A 126 -4.45 16.15 -4.89
C PRO A 126 -4.55 16.36 -6.39
N ASP A 127 -4.31 17.58 -6.85
CA ASP A 127 -4.37 17.91 -8.28
C ASP A 127 -3.29 17.18 -9.07
N TYR A 128 -2.07 17.13 -8.53
CA TYR A 128 -0.97 16.45 -9.21
C TYR A 128 -1.18 14.95 -9.22
N ALA A 129 -1.68 14.39 -8.12
CA ALA A 129 -1.99 12.97 -8.05
C ALA A 129 -2.99 12.58 -9.15
N LYS A 130 -4.01 13.38 -9.32
CA LYS A 130 -5.01 13.16 -10.36
C LYS A 130 -4.38 13.27 -11.75
N LYS A 131 -3.51 14.24 -11.94
CA LYS A 131 -2.84 14.48 -13.22
C LYS A 131 -1.98 13.28 -13.65
N ILE A 132 -1.31 12.64 -12.70
CA ILE A 132 -0.45 11.49 -13.03
C ILE A 132 -1.22 10.17 -13.11
N GLY A 133 -2.52 10.19 -12.90
CA GLY A 133 -3.36 9.02 -13.08
C GLY A 133 -3.62 8.19 -11.83
N ALA A 134 -3.36 8.74 -10.64
CA ALA A 134 -3.68 8.06 -9.40
C ALA A 134 -5.19 8.15 -9.13
N ASP A 135 -5.72 7.12 -8.49
CA ASP A 135 -7.14 7.10 -8.14
C ASP A 135 -7.41 7.81 -6.81
N PHE A 136 -6.45 7.78 -5.92
CA PHE A 136 -6.56 8.42 -4.60
C PHE A 136 -5.29 9.17 -4.26
N TYR A 137 -5.46 10.26 -3.53
CA TYR A 137 -4.36 10.96 -2.89
C TYR A 137 -4.55 10.84 -1.39
N ALA A 138 -3.53 10.36 -0.68
CA ALA A 138 -3.57 10.24 0.76
C ALA A 138 -2.61 11.23 1.39
N LYS A 139 -3.16 12.17 2.13
CA LYS A 139 -2.38 13.15 2.85
C LYS A 139 -1.64 12.51 4.03
N ASP A 140 -2.24 11.47 4.61
CA ASP A 140 -1.69 10.75 5.75
C ASP A 140 -2.11 9.29 5.70
N ALA A 141 -1.65 8.51 6.68
CA ALA A 141 -1.91 7.07 6.71
C ALA A 141 -3.40 6.75 6.84
N MET A 142 -4.16 7.57 7.57
CA MET A 142 -5.60 7.34 7.72
C MET A 142 -6.35 7.52 6.41
N GLU A 143 -5.92 8.44 5.57
CA GLU A 143 -6.54 8.60 4.25
C GLU A 143 -6.27 7.39 3.37
N THR A 144 -5.11 6.74 3.54
CA THR A 144 -4.82 5.49 2.84
C THR A 144 -5.76 4.39 3.31
N VAL A 145 -6.02 4.32 4.61
CA VAL A 145 -6.99 3.36 5.16
C VAL A 145 -8.38 3.62 4.58
N SER A 146 -8.77 4.89 4.47
CA SER A 146 -10.06 5.25 3.87
C SER A 146 -10.16 4.79 2.42
N ALA A 147 -9.08 4.96 1.66
CA ALA A 147 -9.03 4.48 0.28
C ALA A 147 -9.18 2.96 0.23
N ALA A 148 -8.52 2.25 1.14
CA ALA A 148 -8.63 0.80 1.21
C ALA A 148 -10.06 0.35 1.51
N LYS A 149 -10.72 1.02 2.45
CA LYS A 149 -12.11 0.71 2.76
C LYS A 149 -13.02 0.92 1.56
N GLU A 150 -12.76 1.97 0.79
CA GLU A 150 -13.54 2.24 -0.41
C GLU A 150 -13.35 1.15 -1.47
N VAL A 151 -12.11 0.72 -1.68
CA VAL A 151 -11.79 -0.30 -2.68
C VAL A 151 -12.35 -1.67 -2.29
N PHE A 152 -12.19 -2.05 -1.03
CA PHE A 152 -12.58 -3.39 -0.57
C PHE A 152 -13.96 -3.45 0.05
N GLY A 153 -14.60 -2.32 0.30
CA GLY A 153 -15.95 -2.27 0.85
C GLY A 153 -16.04 -2.67 2.31
N LYS A 154 -14.95 -2.60 3.04
CA LYS A 154 -14.93 -3.01 4.45
C LYS A 154 -14.33 -1.96 5.38
#